data_a10f6478a871bbb633aef2fe3b4cc4b1
#
_entry.id   a10f6478a871bbb633aef2fe3b4cc4b1
#
_cell.length_a   1.000
_cell.length_b   1.000
_cell.length_c   1.000
_cell.angle_alpha   90.00
_cell.angle_beta   90.00
_cell.angle_gamma   90.00
#
_symmetry.space_group_name_H-M   'P 1'
#
loop_
_entity.id
_entity.type
_entity.pdbx_description
1 polymer ?
#
loop_
_entity_poly.entity_id
_entity_poly.type
_entity_poly.pdbx_seq_one_letter_code
_entity_poly.pdbx_strand_id
1 'polypeptide(L)'
;MRAAPASALAAALLLLGGCADLGYYWQSASGHLSILRVAKPVPAWLADPAVSAPLKAKLELAQRIRRFAVAELALPDNASYTAYADLHRPAAVWNVVAAPPYSLTLKSWCFPVAGCVGYRGYYDEAAAKAEAEAQRAKGLETAVYPVPAYSTLGWMNWAGGDPLLSTFIGYPEGELARIVFHELAHQVLYVPGDIVFNESYATAVERIGGAMWLQREASEAARSEYARFDGQRQQFRALALETRRALNQVYESAQAKAGDWSAVDAMKKAAMDTFRERYASLRAQWQGPRQGAYDLWVARANNATFGAQGAYDDLVPGFEALFARENRNWPRFYKEVRRIAALPTMEERRNALQTATGLLQTNSSHDDNNNGGHGA
;
A
#
# COMPACT_ATOMS: atom_id res chain seq x y z
N MET A 1 -19.92 -44.74 35.34
CA MET A 1 -20.70 -43.79 34.47
C MET A 1 -19.69 -43.07 33.55
N ARG A 2 -19.90 -43.13 32.24
CA ARG A 2 -18.88 -42.82 31.20
C ARG A 2 -18.90 -41.32 30.89
N ALA A 3 -17.82 -40.60 31.22
CA ALA A 3 -17.58 -39.21 30.87
C ALA A 3 -16.66 -39.09 29.65
N ALA A 4 -17.07 -39.61 28.49
CA ALA A 4 -16.21 -39.67 27.32
C ALA A 4 -16.68 -38.92 26.04
N PRO A 5 -17.82 -38.20 25.95
CA PRO A 5 -18.14 -37.51 24.70
C PRO A 5 -17.75 -36.01 24.66
N ALA A 6 -17.63 -35.33 25.81
CA ALA A 6 -17.34 -33.88 25.79
C ALA A 6 -15.91 -33.52 25.39
N SER A 7 -14.95 -34.34 25.80
CA SER A 7 -13.53 -34.13 25.47
C SER A 7 -13.19 -34.39 24.00
N ALA A 8 -13.89 -35.35 23.37
CA ALA A 8 -13.72 -35.65 21.94
C ALA A 8 -14.33 -34.54 21.05
N LEU A 9 -15.45 -33.93 21.47
CA LEU A 9 -16.08 -32.83 20.75
C LEU A 9 -15.25 -31.54 20.85
N ALA A 10 -14.66 -31.25 22.02
CA ALA A 10 -13.75 -30.12 22.20
C ALA A 10 -12.45 -30.27 21.39
N ALA A 11 -11.89 -31.48 21.33
CA ALA A 11 -10.70 -31.77 20.51
C ALA A 11 -11.02 -31.68 19.00
N ALA A 12 -12.20 -32.11 18.54
CA ALA A 12 -12.64 -31.98 17.15
C ALA A 12 -12.88 -30.52 16.74
N LEU A 13 -13.42 -29.70 17.65
CA LEU A 13 -13.61 -28.24 17.40
C LEU A 13 -12.29 -27.48 17.35
N LEU A 14 -11.29 -27.87 18.16
CA LEU A 14 -9.94 -27.30 18.11
C LEU A 14 -9.19 -27.71 16.81
N LEU A 15 -9.45 -28.91 16.28
CA LEU A 15 -8.86 -29.38 15.03
C LEU A 15 -9.49 -28.70 13.81
N LEU A 16 -10.78 -28.37 13.83
CA LEU A 16 -11.47 -27.69 12.71
C LEU A 16 -11.09 -26.20 12.59
N GLY A 17 -10.82 -25.50 13.69
CA GLY A 17 -10.27 -24.15 13.68
C GLY A 17 -8.85 -24.08 13.16
N GLY A 18 -8.01 -25.06 13.49
CA GLY A 18 -6.62 -25.16 13.05
C GLY A 18 -6.44 -25.49 11.56
N CYS A 19 -7.39 -26.21 10.95
CA CYS A 19 -7.31 -26.62 9.54
C CYS A 19 -7.45 -25.45 8.56
N ALA A 20 -8.29 -24.44 8.86
CA ALA A 20 -8.47 -23.27 7.99
C ALA A 20 -7.22 -22.38 7.94
N ASP A 21 -6.55 -22.21 9.07
CA ASP A 21 -5.30 -21.44 9.15
C ASP A 21 -4.12 -22.22 8.56
N LEU A 22 -4.07 -23.53 8.74
CA LEU A 22 -3.03 -24.36 8.12
C LEU A 22 -3.11 -24.32 6.58
N GLY A 23 -4.32 -24.39 6.02
CA GLY A 23 -4.55 -24.24 4.58
C GLY A 23 -4.11 -22.87 4.05
N TYR A 24 -4.35 -21.81 4.82
CA TYR A 24 -3.90 -20.47 4.50
C TYR A 24 -2.37 -20.35 4.48
N TYR A 25 -1.68 -20.85 5.49
CA TYR A 25 -0.20 -20.82 5.51
C TYR A 25 0.40 -21.68 4.41
N TRP A 26 -0.23 -22.82 4.10
CA TRP A 26 0.21 -23.67 3.00
C TRP A 26 0.10 -22.95 1.65
N GLN A 27 -1.04 -22.28 1.34
CA GLN A 27 -1.18 -21.51 0.11
C GLN A 27 -0.21 -20.34 0.05
N SER A 28 0.08 -19.69 1.19
CA SER A 28 1.04 -18.59 1.26
C SER A 28 2.46 -19.07 0.95
N ALA A 29 2.90 -20.18 1.56
CA ALA A 29 4.22 -20.75 1.31
C ALA A 29 4.35 -21.31 -0.11
N SER A 30 3.38 -22.09 -0.58
CA SER A 30 3.40 -22.71 -1.91
C SER A 30 3.28 -21.65 -3.03
N GLY A 31 2.45 -20.61 -2.82
CA GLY A 31 2.31 -19.50 -3.74
C GLY A 31 3.60 -18.70 -3.88
N HIS A 32 4.27 -18.38 -2.77
CA HIS A 32 5.58 -17.74 -2.80
C HIS A 32 6.63 -18.61 -3.52
N LEU A 33 6.73 -19.87 -3.16
CA LEU A 33 7.65 -20.81 -3.80
C LEU A 33 7.38 -20.96 -5.31
N SER A 34 6.12 -20.87 -5.74
CA SER A 34 5.78 -20.91 -7.17
C SER A 34 6.38 -19.72 -7.95
N ILE A 35 6.44 -18.55 -7.33
CA ILE A 35 7.08 -17.35 -7.92
C ILE A 35 8.60 -17.54 -8.00
N LEU A 36 9.23 -18.00 -6.91
CA LEU A 36 10.67 -18.22 -6.90
C LEU A 36 11.12 -19.29 -7.91
N ARG A 37 10.32 -20.32 -8.16
CA ARG A 37 10.63 -21.39 -9.14
C ARG A 37 10.69 -20.90 -10.58
N VAL A 38 9.92 -19.87 -10.95
CA VAL A 38 9.91 -19.31 -12.31
C VAL A 38 10.83 -18.09 -12.44
N ALA A 39 11.35 -17.57 -11.33
CA ALA A 39 12.29 -16.47 -11.31
C ALA A 39 13.63 -16.89 -11.90
N LYS A 40 14.16 -16.09 -12.82
CA LYS A 40 15.50 -16.23 -13.43
C LYS A 40 16.29 -14.95 -13.26
N PRO A 41 17.62 -15.00 -13.12
CA PRO A 41 18.46 -13.81 -13.09
C PRO A 41 18.23 -12.90 -14.30
N VAL A 42 18.14 -11.59 -14.09
CA VAL A 42 17.94 -10.60 -15.18
C VAL A 42 18.97 -10.78 -16.30
N PRO A 43 20.29 -11.02 -16.05
CA PRO A 43 21.24 -11.25 -17.13
C PRO A 43 20.88 -12.43 -18.04
N ALA A 44 20.25 -13.49 -17.51
CA ALA A 44 19.80 -14.62 -18.31
C ALA A 44 18.66 -14.24 -19.27
N TRP A 45 17.71 -13.40 -18.81
CA TRP A 45 16.65 -12.85 -19.66
C TRP A 45 17.19 -11.92 -20.75
N LEU A 46 18.20 -11.10 -20.43
CA LEU A 46 18.81 -10.18 -21.38
C LEU A 46 19.60 -10.92 -22.48
N ALA A 47 20.23 -12.04 -22.14
CA ALA A 47 21.00 -12.86 -23.08
C ALA A 47 20.12 -13.74 -23.98
N ASP A 48 18.89 -14.02 -23.61
CA ASP A 48 17.98 -14.90 -24.37
C ASP A 48 17.47 -14.19 -25.64
N PRO A 49 17.74 -14.70 -26.85
CA PRO A 49 17.26 -14.10 -28.09
C PRO A 49 15.73 -14.19 -28.27
N ALA A 50 15.06 -15.09 -27.58
CA ALA A 50 13.60 -15.23 -27.65
C ALA A 50 12.86 -14.15 -26.84
N VAL A 51 13.54 -13.45 -25.95
CA VAL A 51 12.94 -12.36 -25.15
C VAL A 51 12.80 -11.10 -25.99
N SER A 52 11.59 -10.51 -25.96
CA SER A 52 11.27 -9.31 -26.74
C SER A 52 12.11 -8.10 -26.33
N ALA A 53 12.47 -7.25 -27.30
CA ALA A 53 13.23 -6.03 -27.04
C ALA A 53 12.55 -5.09 -26.02
N PRO A 54 11.22 -4.89 -26.03
CA PRO A 54 10.54 -4.09 -24.99
C PRO A 54 10.73 -4.63 -23.56
N LEU A 55 10.67 -5.96 -23.36
CA LEU A 55 10.91 -6.55 -22.05
C LEU A 55 12.36 -6.37 -21.60
N LYS A 56 13.33 -6.58 -22.51
CA LYS A 56 14.74 -6.33 -22.20
C LYS A 56 14.99 -4.89 -21.76
N ALA A 57 14.45 -3.91 -22.49
CA ALA A 57 14.55 -2.50 -22.12
C ALA A 57 13.95 -2.19 -20.74
N LYS A 58 12.82 -2.81 -20.40
CA LYS A 58 12.20 -2.67 -19.06
C LYS A 58 13.03 -3.31 -17.96
N LEU A 59 13.63 -4.46 -18.21
CA LEU A 59 14.55 -5.12 -17.27
C LEU A 59 15.82 -4.28 -17.04
N GLU A 60 16.41 -3.74 -18.08
CA GLU A 60 17.56 -2.82 -17.99
C GLU A 60 17.19 -1.55 -17.19
N LEU A 61 16.03 -0.96 -17.46
CA LEU A 61 15.49 0.17 -16.70
C LEU A 61 15.36 -0.19 -15.23
N ALA A 62 14.76 -1.33 -14.89
CA ALA A 62 14.60 -1.77 -13.50
C ALA A 62 15.94 -1.95 -12.80
N GLN A 63 16.99 -2.44 -13.50
CA GLN A 63 18.34 -2.52 -12.93
C GLN A 63 18.97 -1.13 -12.71
N ARG A 64 18.71 -0.14 -13.57
CA ARG A 64 19.13 1.26 -13.31
C ARG A 64 18.44 1.84 -12.09
N ILE A 65 17.10 1.64 -11.99
CA ILE A 65 16.30 2.07 -10.84
C ILE A 65 16.84 1.43 -9.55
N ARG A 66 17.13 0.12 -9.55
CA ARG A 66 17.70 -0.56 -8.40
C ARG A 66 19.06 0.03 -7.99
N ARG A 67 19.96 0.27 -8.92
CA ARG A 67 21.27 0.91 -8.63
C ARG A 67 21.08 2.29 -8.02
N PHE A 68 20.16 3.09 -8.55
CA PHE A 68 19.81 4.40 -8.01
C PHE A 68 19.28 4.30 -6.57
N ALA A 69 18.40 3.31 -6.31
CA ALA A 69 17.87 3.07 -4.96
C ALA A 69 18.99 2.85 -3.94
N VAL A 70 20.01 2.08 -4.31
CA VAL A 70 21.17 1.81 -3.43
C VAL A 70 22.07 3.04 -3.29
N ALA A 71 22.45 3.66 -4.41
CA ALA A 71 23.45 4.73 -4.42
C ALA A 71 22.91 6.06 -3.86
N GLU A 72 21.68 6.43 -4.24
CA GLU A 72 21.12 7.75 -3.99
C GLU A 72 20.12 7.78 -2.82
N LEU A 73 19.43 6.66 -2.57
CA LEU A 73 18.42 6.58 -1.51
C LEU A 73 18.90 5.78 -0.29
N ALA A 74 20.12 5.23 -0.33
CA ALA A 74 20.68 4.35 0.70
C ALA A 74 19.74 3.18 1.08
N LEU A 75 18.97 2.68 0.09
CA LEU A 75 18.16 1.47 0.24
C LEU A 75 19.03 0.22 0.17
N PRO A 76 18.57 -0.95 0.67
CA PRO A 76 19.41 -2.14 0.81
C PRO A 76 19.99 -2.64 -0.52
N ASP A 77 21.31 -2.91 -0.55
CA ASP A 77 21.95 -3.64 -1.63
C ASP A 77 21.96 -5.14 -1.31
N ASN A 78 20.97 -5.85 -1.85
CA ASN A 78 20.77 -7.27 -1.62
C ASN A 78 20.30 -7.98 -2.91
N ALA A 79 19.84 -9.22 -2.82
CA ALA A 79 19.43 -10.01 -3.97
C ALA A 79 18.07 -9.56 -4.59
N SER A 80 17.27 -8.76 -3.89
CA SER A 80 15.95 -8.34 -4.40
C SER A 80 16.08 -7.53 -5.69
N TYR A 81 15.15 -7.83 -6.62
CA TYR A 81 15.04 -7.19 -7.96
C TYR A 81 16.23 -7.45 -8.90
N THR A 82 17.05 -8.48 -8.62
CA THR A 82 18.10 -8.96 -9.54
C THR A 82 17.63 -10.11 -10.44
N ALA A 83 16.45 -10.68 -10.14
CA ALA A 83 15.78 -11.69 -10.93
C ALA A 83 14.42 -11.17 -11.45
N TYR A 84 13.87 -11.84 -12.46
CA TYR A 84 12.53 -11.58 -12.99
C TYR A 84 11.74 -12.86 -13.12
N ALA A 85 10.45 -12.80 -12.75
CA ALA A 85 9.48 -13.88 -12.86
C ALA A 85 8.29 -13.46 -13.71
N ASP A 86 8.02 -14.21 -14.78
CA ASP A 86 6.77 -14.07 -15.55
C ASP A 86 5.70 -14.96 -14.92
N LEU A 87 4.68 -14.34 -14.36
CA LEU A 87 3.63 -15.03 -13.62
C LEU A 87 2.45 -15.47 -14.51
N HIS A 88 2.36 -14.97 -15.76
CA HIS A 88 1.23 -15.21 -16.65
C HIS A 88 -0.15 -14.94 -15.99
N ARG A 89 -0.22 -14.01 -15.06
CA ARG A 89 -1.43 -13.60 -14.34
C ARG A 89 -1.36 -12.10 -13.98
N PRO A 90 -2.53 -11.43 -13.76
CA PRO A 90 -2.56 -9.96 -13.60
C PRO A 90 -2.13 -9.46 -12.21
N ALA A 91 -1.96 -10.33 -11.24
CA ALA A 91 -1.60 -9.97 -9.87
C ALA A 91 -0.58 -10.94 -9.28
N ALA A 92 0.30 -10.43 -8.43
CA ALA A 92 1.17 -11.27 -7.60
C ALA A 92 0.35 -11.94 -6.48
N VAL A 93 -0.51 -11.14 -5.83
CA VAL A 93 -1.40 -11.54 -4.74
C VAL A 93 -2.74 -10.84 -4.91
N TRP A 94 -3.83 -11.41 -4.41
CA TRP A 94 -5.13 -10.77 -4.25
C TRP A 94 -5.37 -10.51 -2.77
N ASN A 95 -5.55 -9.24 -2.40
CA ASN A 95 -5.91 -8.88 -1.04
C ASN A 95 -7.42 -8.84 -0.86
N VAL A 96 -7.86 -9.41 0.26
CA VAL A 96 -9.22 -9.33 0.77
C VAL A 96 -9.24 -8.36 1.94
N VAL A 97 -10.13 -7.37 1.89
CA VAL A 97 -10.42 -6.46 3.00
C VAL A 97 -11.89 -6.56 3.35
N ALA A 98 -12.21 -6.32 4.61
CA ALA A 98 -13.58 -6.35 5.11
C ALA A 98 -13.80 -5.26 6.15
N ALA A 99 -14.99 -4.67 6.18
CA ALA A 99 -15.38 -3.66 7.18
C ALA A 99 -16.87 -3.82 7.56
N PRO A 100 -17.28 -3.39 8.75
CA PRO A 100 -18.70 -3.32 9.10
C PRO A 100 -19.48 -2.35 8.20
N PRO A 101 -20.81 -2.53 8.06
CA PRO A 101 -21.64 -1.65 7.22
C PRO A 101 -21.62 -0.17 7.62
N TYR A 102 -21.33 0.11 8.90
CA TYR A 102 -21.32 1.47 9.46
C TYR A 102 -20.00 1.81 10.15
N SER A 103 -18.89 1.34 9.56
CA SER A 103 -17.54 1.68 10.02
C SER A 103 -16.54 1.58 8.88
N LEU A 104 -15.52 2.44 8.89
CA LEU A 104 -14.37 2.36 8.00
C LEU A 104 -13.19 1.60 8.63
N THR A 105 -13.37 1.11 9.87
CA THR A 105 -12.36 0.29 10.55
C THR A 105 -12.35 -1.10 9.92
N LEU A 106 -11.21 -1.48 9.37
CA LEU A 106 -11.06 -2.78 8.75
C LEU A 106 -11.08 -3.90 9.80
N LYS A 107 -11.67 -5.03 9.42
CA LYS A 107 -11.43 -6.29 10.11
C LYS A 107 -9.94 -6.60 10.09
N SER A 108 -9.40 -7.00 11.23
CA SER A 108 -8.01 -7.44 11.34
C SER A 108 -7.90 -8.96 11.24
N TRP A 109 -6.83 -9.40 10.58
CA TRP A 109 -6.34 -10.78 10.62
C TRP A 109 -4.94 -10.76 11.24
N CYS A 110 -4.69 -11.68 12.17
CA CYS A 110 -3.43 -11.70 12.91
C CYS A 110 -2.54 -12.86 12.45
N PHE A 111 -1.28 -12.58 12.18
CA PHE A 111 -0.28 -13.51 11.67
C PHE A 111 0.96 -13.49 12.58
N PRO A 112 1.69 -14.63 12.73
CA PRO A 112 2.84 -14.71 13.65
C PRO A 112 3.96 -13.70 13.35
N VAL A 113 4.20 -13.37 12.07
CA VAL A 113 5.30 -12.48 11.64
C VAL A 113 4.80 -11.06 11.36
N ALA A 114 3.72 -10.92 10.58
CA ALA A 114 3.21 -9.62 10.18
C ALA A 114 2.44 -8.89 11.28
N GLY A 115 2.07 -9.58 12.36
CA GLY A 115 1.14 -9.03 13.36
C GLY A 115 -0.30 -9.00 12.85
N CYS A 116 -1.12 -8.11 13.42
CA CYS A 116 -2.52 -7.94 13.01
C CYS A 116 -2.60 -6.87 11.92
N VAL A 117 -3.11 -7.25 10.75
CA VAL A 117 -3.24 -6.38 9.58
C VAL A 117 -4.67 -6.36 9.06
N GLY A 118 -5.07 -5.28 8.39
CA GLY A 118 -6.42 -5.06 7.89
C GLY A 118 -6.75 -5.79 6.58
N TYR A 119 -5.92 -6.73 6.14
CA TYR A 119 -6.14 -7.50 4.91
C TYR A 119 -5.68 -8.95 5.06
N ARG A 120 -6.16 -9.80 4.13
CA ARG A 120 -5.70 -11.19 3.99
C ARG A 120 -5.33 -11.46 2.52
N GLY A 121 -4.07 -11.84 2.27
CA GLY A 121 -3.53 -12.02 0.92
C GLY A 121 -3.67 -13.46 0.43
N TYR A 122 -3.98 -13.65 -0.85
CA TYR A 122 -4.12 -14.94 -1.51
C TYR A 122 -3.37 -14.96 -2.84
N TYR A 123 -2.67 -16.04 -3.13
CA TYR A 123 -2.02 -16.26 -4.43
C TYR A 123 -2.98 -16.77 -5.50
N ASP A 124 -4.19 -17.16 -5.11
CA ASP A 124 -5.28 -17.61 -5.98
C ASP A 124 -6.49 -16.66 -5.86
N GLU A 125 -7.01 -16.19 -6.99
CA GLU A 125 -8.13 -15.25 -7.03
C GLU A 125 -9.44 -15.88 -6.55
N ALA A 126 -9.66 -17.16 -6.86
CA ALA A 126 -10.89 -17.85 -6.45
C ALA A 126 -10.92 -18.04 -4.94
N ALA A 127 -9.77 -18.36 -4.32
CA ALA A 127 -9.64 -18.43 -2.87
C ALA A 127 -9.87 -17.06 -2.19
N ALA A 128 -9.37 -15.97 -2.79
CA ALA A 128 -9.63 -14.62 -2.30
C ALA A 128 -11.12 -14.26 -2.36
N LYS A 129 -11.79 -14.61 -3.47
CA LYS A 129 -13.24 -14.39 -3.63
C LYS A 129 -14.04 -15.23 -2.63
N ALA A 130 -13.66 -16.48 -2.39
CA ALA A 130 -14.31 -17.34 -1.39
C ALA A 130 -14.20 -16.77 0.03
N GLU A 131 -13.02 -16.25 0.41
CA GLU A 131 -12.86 -15.54 1.69
C GLU A 131 -13.76 -14.30 1.77
N ALA A 132 -13.81 -13.48 0.71
CA ALA A 132 -14.67 -12.31 0.68
C ALA A 132 -16.16 -12.67 0.85
N GLU A 133 -16.64 -13.73 0.20
CA GLU A 133 -18.01 -14.25 0.39
C GLU A 133 -18.23 -14.72 1.83
N ALA A 134 -17.27 -15.44 2.41
CA ALA A 134 -17.38 -15.88 3.80
C ALA A 134 -17.46 -14.70 4.80
N GLN A 135 -16.84 -13.57 4.50
CA GLN A 135 -16.98 -12.36 5.31
C GLN A 135 -18.30 -11.64 5.03
N ARG A 136 -18.80 -11.61 3.79
CA ARG A 136 -20.13 -11.06 3.46
C ARG A 136 -21.25 -11.83 4.16
N ALA A 137 -21.13 -13.15 4.21
CA ALA A 137 -22.08 -13.99 4.96
C ALA A 137 -22.14 -13.66 6.47
N LYS A 138 -21.11 -12.98 7.00
CA LYS A 138 -21.09 -12.44 8.38
C LYS A 138 -21.58 -10.99 8.47
N GLY A 139 -22.15 -10.43 7.41
CA GLY A 139 -22.67 -9.07 7.37
C GLY A 139 -21.63 -7.98 7.15
N LEU A 140 -20.41 -8.31 6.72
CA LEU A 140 -19.38 -7.33 6.41
C LEU A 140 -19.40 -6.89 4.93
N GLU A 141 -19.11 -5.66 4.66
CA GLU A 141 -18.73 -5.19 3.33
C GLU A 141 -17.32 -5.66 3.00
N THR A 142 -17.09 -6.13 1.79
CA THR A 142 -15.79 -6.70 1.39
C THR A 142 -15.32 -6.15 0.06
N ALA A 143 -14.01 -6.13 -0.13
CA ALA A 143 -13.41 -5.92 -1.44
C ALA A 143 -12.25 -6.90 -1.66
N VAL A 144 -12.09 -7.32 -2.92
CA VAL A 144 -10.94 -8.07 -3.41
C VAL A 144 -10.26 -7.23 -4.47
N TYR A 145 -8.96 -7.00 -4.30
CA TYR A 145 -8.19 -6.24 -5.27
C TYR A 145 -6.83 -6.90 -5.57
N PRO A 146 -6.36 -6.78 -6.84
CA PRO A 146 -5.06 -7.29 -7.24
C PRO A 146 -3.94 -6.43 -6.66
N VAL A 147 -2.88 -7.07 -6.18
CA VAL A 147 -1.64 -6.44 -5.73
C VAL A 147 -0.54 -6.82 -6.71
N PRO A 148 0.11 -5.84 -7.36
CA PRO A 148 1.10 -6.11 -8.41
C PRO A 148 2.44 -6.60 -7.87
N ALA A 149 2.81 -6.19 -6.66
CA ALA A 149 4.05 -6.58 -5.99
C ALA A 149 3.78 -6.92 -4.53
N TYR A 150 4.73 -7.57 -3.90
CA TYR A 150 4.77 -7.78 -2.46
C TYR A 150 6.23 -7.91 -2.02
N SER A 151 6.51 -7.56 -0.79
CA SER A 151 7.83 -7.73 -0.20
C SER A 151 7.83 -8.86 0.81
N THR A 152 8.90 -9.67 0.78
CA THR A 152 9.21 -10.61 1.87
C THR A 152 9.92 -9.91 3.04
N LEU A 153 9.96 -8.59 3.06
CA LEU A 153 10.65 -7.78 4.07
C LEU A 153 12.16 -8.11 4.17
N GLY A 154 12.74 -8.65 3.10
CA GLY A 154 14.13 -9.12 3.07
C GLY A 154 14.38 -10.49 3.73
N TRP A 155 13.36 -11.14 4.29
CA TRP A 155 13.49 -12.45 4.94
C TRP A 155 13.97 -13.55 3.99
N MET A 156 13.70 -13.39 2.68
CA MET A 156 14.08 -14.36 1.65
C MET A 156 15.34 -13.96 0.87
N ASN A 157 16.12 -12.96 1.33
CA ASN A 157 17.33 -12.53 0.64
C ASN A 157 18.37 -13.66 0.47
N TRP A 158 18.40 -14.60 1.40
CA TRP A 158 19.23 -15.82 1.31
C TRP A 158 18.79 -16.77 0.19
N ALA A 159 17.53 -16.67 -0.27
CA ALA A 159 16.96 -17.52 -1.31
C ALA A 159 16.83 -16.75 -2.67
N GLY A 160 17.54 -15.64 -2.84
CA GLY A 160 17.54 -14.83 -4.07
C GLY A 160 16.71 -13.56 -4.01
N GLY A 161 16.09 -13.26 -2.86
CA GLY A 161 15.29 -12.04 -2.64
C GLY A 161 13.99 -12.00 -3.44
N ASP A 162 13.33 -10.85 -3.41
CA ASP A 162 12.08 -10.63 -4.13
C ASP A 162 12.37 -10.35 -5.63
N PRO A 163 11.77 -11.08 -6.59
CA PRO A 163 12.00 -10.85 -8.02
C PRO A 163 11.19 -9.66 -8.54
N LEU A 164 11.64 -9.06 -9.65
CA LEU A 164 10.79 -8.29 -10.54
C LEU A 164 9.68 -9.20 -11.08
N LEU A 165 8.45 -8.69 -11.23
CA LEU A 165 7.32 -9.49 -11.66
C LEU A 165 6.69 -8.94 -12.95
N SER A 166 6.14 -9.84 -13.79
CA SER A 166 5.39 -9.46 -14.99
C SER A 166 4.18 -8.57 -14.70
N THR A 167 3.68 -8.59 -13.47
CA THR A 167 2.55 -7.79 -12.99
C THR A 167 2.82 -6.30 -12.89
N PHE A 168 4.09 -5.87 -12.79
CA PHE A 168 4.45 -4.45 -12.70
C PHE A 168 5.61 -4.01 -13.58
N ILE A 169 6.41 -4.93 -14.16
CA ILE A 169 7.57 -4.55 -14.98
C ILE A 169 7.17 -3.65 -16.18
N GLY A 170 5.95 -3.81 -16.69
CA GLY A 170 5.40 -3.01 -17.79
C GLY A 170 5.00 -1.58 -17.41
N TYR A 171 5.06 -1.19 -16.15
CA TYR A 171 4.65 0.13 -15.70
C TYR A 171 5.47 1.26 -16.35
N PRO A 172 4.89 2.48 -16.49
CA PRO A 172 5.65 3.67 -16.83
C PRO A 172 6.85 3.85 -15.92
N GLU A 173 7.91 4.51 -16.43
CA GLU A 173 9.20 4.60 -15.75
C GLU A 173 9.10 5.12 -14.32
N GLY A 174 8.38 6.23 -14.09
CA GLY A 174 8.23 6.79 -12.76
C GLY A 174 7.42 5.89 -11.80
N GLU A 175 6.42 5.17 -12.30
CA GLU A 175 5.66 4.20 -11.50
C GLU A 175 6.49 2.95 -11.17
N LEU A 176 7.32 2.50 -12.11
CA LEU A 176 8.24 1.39 -11.87
C LEU A 176 9.29 1.76 -10.80
N ALA A 177 9.81 2.97 -10.85
CA ALA A 177 10.74 3.47 -9.83
C ALA A 177 10.08 3.51 -8.46
N ARG A 178 8.88 4.05 -8.38
CA ARG A 178 8.13 4.15 -7.11
C ARG A 178 7.90 2.79 -6.47
N ILE A 179 7.40 1.81 -7.24
CA ILE A 179 7.12 0.48 -6.67
C ILE A 179 8.39 -0.21 -6.16
N VAL A 180 9.51 -0.09 -6.89
CA VAL A 180 10.80 -0.65 -6.45
C VAL A 180 11.28 0.02 -5.16
N PHE A 181 11.17 1.35 -5.06
CA PHE A 181 11.58 2.07 -3.84
C PHE A 181 10.67 1.77 -2.66
N HIS A 182 9.37 1.65 -2.88
CA HIS A 182 8.39 1.27 -1.86
C HIS A 182 8.72 -0.08 -1.22
N GLU A 183 8.88 -1.10 -2.05
CA GLU A 183 9.13 -2.46 -1.58
C GLU A 183 10.52 -2.60 -0.93
N LEU A 184 11.53 -1.89 -1.44
CA LEU A 184 12.85 -1.85 -0.79
C LEU A 184 12.82 -1.08 0.54
N ALA A 185 11.96 -0.08 0.70
CA ALA A 185 11.80 0.62 1.96
C ALA A 185 11.30 -0.31 3.08
N HIS A 186 10.38 -1.21 2.79
CA HIS A 186 9.93 -2.24 3.74
C HIS A 186 11.06 -3.15 4.23
N GLN A 187 12.13 -3.29 3.45
CA GLN A 187 13.31 -4.07 3.87
C GLN A 187 14.27 -3.29 4.79
N VAL A 188 14.16 -1.96 4.83
CA VAL A 188 14.92 -1.12 5.80
C VAL A 188 14.30 -1.22 7.18
N LEU A 189 12.95 -1.20 7.24
CA LEU A 189 12.19 -1.18 8.47
C LEU A 189 10.77 -1.72 8.26
N TYR A 190 10.33 -2.53 9.22
CA TYR A 190 8.93 -2.97 9.33
C TYR A 190 8.55 -3.09 10.80
N VAL A 191 7.42 -2.51 11.19
CA VAL A 191 6.86 -2.56 12.56
C VAL A 191 5.69 -3.53 12.56
N PRO A 192 5.80 -4.74 13.15
CA PRO A 192 4.72 -5.71 13.18
C PRO A 192 3.43 -5.11 13.79
N GLY A 193 2.30 -5.30 13.10
CA GLY A 193 1.00 -4.83 13.57
C GLY A 193 0.69 -3.34 13.32
N ASP A 194 1.63 -2.53 12.84
CA ASP A 194 1.39 -1.11 12.53
C ASP A 194 1.45 -0.84 11.02
N ILE A 195 0.40 -1.28 10.31
CA ILE A 195 0.34 -1.14 8.85
C ILE A 195 0.33 0.32 8.39
N VAL A 196 -0.32 1.22 9.16
CA VAL A 196 -0.38 2.65 8.81
C VAL A 196 1.01 3.27 8.84
N PHE A 197 1.80 2.95 9.85
CA PHE A 197 3.20 3.40 9.93
C PHE A 197 4.01 2.83 8.76
N ASN A 198 3.95 1.53 8.52
CA ASN A 198 4.75 0.84 7.50
C ASN A 198 4.46 1.36 6.09
N GLU A 199 3.17 1.43 5.72
CA GLU A 199 2.76 1.87 4.39
C GLU A 199 2.99 3.36 4.17
N SER A 200 2.73 4.21 5.18
CA SER A 200 3.02 5.63 5.08
C SER A 200 4.53 5.91 4.98
N TYR A 201 5.36 5.15 5.70
CA TYR A 201 6.81 5.23 5.59
C TYR A 201 7.28 4.85 4.18
N ALA A 202 6.88 3.70 3.67
CA ALA A 202 7.26 3.25 2.34
C ALA A 202 6.73 4.21 1.25
N THR A 203 5.51 4.74 1.41
CA THR A 203 4.93 5.76 0.52
C THR A 203 5.72 7.07 0.53
N ALA A 204 6.23 7.52 1.68
CA ALA A 204 7.10 8.69 1.74
C ALA A 204 8.43 8.46 1.01
N VAL A 205 9.07 7.30 1.23
CA VAL A 205 10.31 6.93 0.52
C VAL A 205 10.09 6.86 -0.99
N GLU A 206 9.00 6.21 -1.44
CA GLU A 206 8.68 6.11 -2.87
C GLU A 206 8.43 7.47 -3.53
N ARG A 207 7.76 8.41 -2.82
CA ARG A 207 7.48 9.76 -3.33
C ARG A 207 8.73 10.60 -3.45
N ILE A 208 9.51 10.67 -2.38
CA ILE A 208 10.75 11.44 -2.35
C ILE A 208 11.75 10.85 -3.34
N GLY A 209 11.98 9.53 -3.28
CA GLY A 209 12.88 8.83 -4.19
C GLY A 209 12.44 8.89 -5.65
N GLY A 210 11.13 8.74 -5.91
CA GLY A 210 10.54 8.87 -7.23
C GLY A 210 10.72 10.27 -7.82
N ALA A 211 10.55 11.33 -7.02
CA ALA A 211 10.82 12.70 -7.45
C ALA A 211 12.31 12.92 -7.79
N MET A 212 13.23 12.37 -6.97
CA MET A 212 14.66 12.42 -7.23
C MET A 212 15.04 11.66 -8.52
N TRP A 213 14.47 10.46 -8.73
CA TRP A 213 14.65 9.69 -9.97
C TRP A 213 14.20 10.48 -11.19
N LEU A 214 12.98 11.01 -11.16
CA LEU A 214 12.42 11.78 -12.26
C LEU A 214 13.24 13.02 -12.60
N GLN A 215 13.78 13.70 -11.60
CA GLN A 215 14.59 14.88 -11.79
C GLN A 215 15.97 14.55 -12.42
N ARG A 216 16.61 13.44 -12.01
CA ARG A 216 18.02 13.16 -12.34
C ARG A 216 18.20 12.21 -13.51
N GLU A 217 17.32 11.20 -13.64
CA GLU A 217 17.53 10.04 -14.51
C GLU A 217 16.49 9.92 -15.64
N ALA A 218 15.26 10.42 -15.41
CA ALA A 218 14.17 10.21 -16.35
C ALA A 218 14.22 11.18 -17.53
N SER A 219 13.75 10.71 -18.70
CA SER A 219 13.55 11.55 -19.88
C SER A 219 12.43 12.57 -19.66
N GLU A 220 12.42 13.64 -20.48
CA GLU A 220 11.33 14.63 -20.50
C GLU A 220 9.96 13.97 -20.72
N ALA A 221 9.91 13.01 -21.65
CA ALA A 221 8.67 12.26 -21.92
C ALA A 221 8.18 11.48 -20.68
N ALA A 222 9.08 10.81 -19.97
CA ALA A 222 8.75 10.08 -18.76
C ALA A 222 8.30 11.01 -17.62
N ARG A 223 8.92 12.18 -17.47
CA ARG A 223 8.50 13.21 -16.50
C ARG A 223 7.10 13.72 -16.81
N SER A 224 6.84 14.05 -18.07
CA SER A 224 5.52 14.55 -18.52
C SER A 224 4.42 13.50 -18.37
N GLU A 225 4.73 12.24 -18.68
CA GLU A 225 3.81 11.11 -18.45
C GLU A 225 3.50 10.96 -16.97
N TYR A 226 4.53 10.94 -16.12
CA TYR A 226 4.37 10.80 -14.68
C TYR A 226 3.54 11.96 -14.08
N ALA A 227 3.85 13.21 -14.42
CA ALA A 227 3.16 14.38 -13.89
C ALA A 227 1.64 14.33 -14.17
N ARG A 228 1.26 13.84 -15.36
CA ARG A 228 -0.16 13.66 -15.74
C ARG A 228 -0.84 12.62 -14.86
N PHE A 229 -0.22 11.46 -14.68
CA PHE A 229 -0.79 10.40 -13.84
C PHE A 229 -0.81 10.77 -12.36
N ASP A 230 0.23 11.43 -11.89
CA ASP A 230 0.30 11.87 -10.50
C ASP A 230 -0.76 12.93 -10.20
N GLY A 231 -1.02 13.86 -11.13
CA GLY A 231 -2.11 14.82 -11.01
C GLY A 231 -3.49 14.15 -10.90
N GLN A 232 -3.79 13.16 -11.75
CA GLN A 232 -5.03 12.39 -11.65
C GLN A 232 -5.13 11.61 -10.33
N ARG A 233 -4.04 10.99 -9.89
CA ARG A 233 -3.95 10.27 -8.62
C ARG A 233 -4.21 11.17 -7.42
N GLN A 234 -3.61 12.36 -7.39
CA GLN A 234 -3.80 13.34 -6.31
C GLN A 234 -5.25 13.81 -6.25
N GLN A 235 -5.87 14.11 -7.39
CA GLN A 235 -7.28 14.51 -7.46
C GLN A 235 -8.22 13.39 -6.96
N PHE A 236 -8.02 12.15 -7.44
CA PHE A 236 -8.80 11.01 -6.99
C PHE A 236 -8.63 10.76 -5.49
N ARG A 237 -7.40 10.82 -5.00
CA ARG A 237 -7.08 10.63 -3.59
C ARG A 237 -7.74 11.70 -2.71
N ALA A 238 -7.70 12.97 -3.13
CA ALA A 238 -8.36 14.05 -2.40
C ALA A 238 -9.88 13.80 -2.29
N LEU A 239 -10.53 13.40 -3.40
CA LEU A 239 -11.94 13.03 -3.42
C LEU A 239 -12.24 11.85 -2.49
N ALA A 240 -11.42 10.80 -2.52
CA ALA A 240 -11.62 9.63 -1.68
C ALA A 240 -11.41 9.93 -0.18
N LEU A 241 -10.42 10.75 0.19
CA LEU A 241 -10.21 11.19 1.57
C LEU A 241 -11.36 12.08 2.08
N GLU A 242 -11.91 12.93 1.23
CA GLU A 242 -13.08 13.75 1.56
C GLU A 242 -14.31 12.86 1.79
N THR A 243 -14.53 11.87 0.92
CA THR A 243 -15.62 10.90 1.08
C THR A 243 -15.45 10.07 2.34
N ARG A 244 -14.23 9.65 2.70
CA ARG A 244 -13.96 8.99 4.00
C ARG A 244 -14.39 9.85 5.18
N ARG A 245 -14.07 11.15 5.15
CA ARG A 245 -14.49 12.08 6.22
C ARG A 245 -16.01 12.19 6.30
N ALA A 246 -16.69 12.32 5.15
CA ALA A 246 -18.14 12.35 5.10
C ALA A 246 -18.77 11.07 5.63
N LEU A 247 -18.26 9.90 5.27
CA LEU A 247 -18.74 8.62 5.80
C LEU A 247 -18.49 8.49 7.31
N ASN A 248 -17.34 8.91 7.84
CA ASN A 248 -17.11 8.92 9.28
C ASN A 248 -18.12 9.84 10.01
N GLN A 249 -18.40 11.04 9.46
CA GLN A 249 -19.41 11.93 10.02
C GLN A 249 -20.80 11.28 10.05
N VAL A 250 -21.17 10.53 9.01
CA VAL A 250 -22.40 9.74 8.97
C VAL A 250 -22.44 8.72 10.11
N TYR A 251 -21.36 7.98 10.34
CA TYR A 251 -21.29 6.92 11.35
C TYR A 251 -21.15 7.45 12.79
N GLU A 252 -20.76 8.71 12.95
CA GLU A 252 -20.69 9.40 14.25
C GLU A 252 -21.89 10.32 14.49
N SER A 253 -22.86 10.34 13.57
CA SER A 253 -24.05 11.20 13.62
C SER A 253 -24.96 10.93 14.82
N ALA A 254 -25.85 11.86 15.10
CA ALA A 254 -26.90 11.68 16.13
C ALA A 254 -27.82 10.50 15.79
N GLN A 255 -28.13 10.28 14.52
CA GLN A 255 -28.93 9.16 14.03
C GLN A 255 -28.23 7.82 14.30
N ALA A 256 -26.93 7.71 14.03
CA ALA A 256 -26.16 6.51 14.32
C ALA A 256 -26.12 6.22 15.84
N LYS A 257 -25.92 7.26 16.67
CA LYS A 257 -25.94 7.15 18.13
C LYS A 257 -27.32 6.75 18.68
N ALA A 258 -28.39 7.15 18.01
CA ALA A 258 -29.76 6.79 18.33
C ALA A 258 -30.17 5.40 17.81
N GLY A 259 -29.35 4.75 17.00
CA GLY A 259 -29.66 3.46 16.35
C GLY A 259 -30.66 3.57 15.20
N ASP A 260 -30.86 4.76 14.65
CA ASP A 260 -31.70 4.97 13.46
C ASP A 260 -30.94 4.58 12.18
N TRP A 261 -30.80 3.28 11.99
CA TRP A 261 -30.04 2.72 10.86
C TRP A 261 -30.66 3.03 9.50
N SER A 262 -31.99 3.29 9.44
CA SER A 262 -32.65 3.70 8.20
C SER A 262 -32.18 5.08 7.74
N ALA A 263 -32.08 6.04 8.66
CA ALA A 263 -31.55 7.37 8.38
C ALA A 263 -30.05 7.29 8.04
N VAL A 264 -29.26 6.46 8.75
CA VAL A 264 -27.84 6.25 8.49
C VAL A 264 -27.61 5.67 7.10
N ASP A 265 -28.41 4.70 6.65
CA ASP A 265 -28.33 4.14 5.29
C ASP A 265 -28.62 5.19 4.22
N ALA A 266 -29.63 6.05 4.42
CA ALA A 266 -29.95 7.14 3.51
C ALA A 266 -28.79 8.15 3.42
N MET A 267 -28.17 8.51 4.56
CA MET A 267 -27.02 9.42 4.60
C MET A 267 -25.77 8.80 3.95
N LYS A 268 -25.49 7.54 4.22
CA LYS A 268 -24.40 6.78 3.58
C LYS A 268 -24.60 6.74 2.07
N LYS A 269 -25.82 6.39 1.61
CA LYS A 269 -26.15 6.38 0.18
C LYS A 269 -25.90 7.74 -0.46
N ALA A 270 -26.34 8.83 0.14
CA ALA A 270 -26.14 10.17 -0.35
C ALA A 270 -24.64 10.54 -0.46
N ALA A 271 -23.83 10.19 0.55
CA ALA A 271 -22.38 10.40 0.50
C ALA A 271 -21.72 9.61 -0.63
N MET A 272 -22.13 8.36 -0.85
CA MET A 272 -21.62 7.51 -1.93
C MET A 272 -22.06 7.98 -3.31
N ASP A 273 -23.27 8.48 -3.46
CA ASP A 273 -23.76 9.03 -4.73
C ASP A 273 -23.00 10.33 -5.07
N THR A 274 -22.82 11.24 -4.09
CA THR A 274 -21.98 12.43 -4.24
C THR A 274 -20.54 12.08 -4.67
N PHE A 275 -19.96 11.03 -4.09
CA PHE A 275 -18.64 10.54 -4.49
C PHE A 275 -18.60 10.14 -5.97
N ARG A 276 -19.59 9.36 -6.43
CA ARG A 276 -19.68 8.89 -7.83
C ARG A 276 -19.88 10.04 -8.82
N GLU A 277 -20.73 11.00 -8.48
CA GLU A 277 -20.97 12.20 -9.30
C GLU A 277 -19.71 13.06 -9.43
N ARG A 278 -19.02 13.30 -8.33
CA ARG A 278 -17.77 14.06 -8.33
C ARG A 278 -16.65 13.33 -9.06
N TYR A 279 -16.58 12.02 -8.94
CA TYR A 279 -15.64 11.22 -9.75
C TYR A 279 -15.95 11.35 -11.24
N ALA A 280 -17.22 11.24 -11.65
CA ALA A 280 -17.61 11.41 -13.05
C ALA A 280 -17.18 12.77 -13.60
N SER A 281 -17.30 13.82 -12.79
CA SER A 281 -16.86 15.19 -13.13
C SER A 281 -15.33 15.28 -13.28
N LEU A 282 -14.56 14.66 -12.38
CA LEU A 282 -13.09 14.58 -12.48
C LEU A 282 -12.66 13.79 -13.72
N ARG A 283 -13.27 12.61 -13.91
CA ARG A 283 -12.99 11.73 -15.05
C ARG A 283 -13.21 12.43 -16.39
N ALA A 284 -14.24 13.25 -16.50
CA ALA A 284 -14.53 14.01 -17.73
C ALA A 284 -13.45 15.05 -18.08
N GLN A 285 -12.71 15.54 -17.08
CA GLN A 285 -11.62 16.50 -17.25
C GLN A 285 -10.28 15.80 -17.57
N TRP A 286 -10.14 14.52 -17.26
CA TRP A 286 -8.91 13.79 -17.49
C TRP A 286 -8.74 13.42 -18.96
N GLN A 287 -7.49 13.40 -19.40
CA GLN A 287 -7.12 13.01 -20.76
C GLN A 287 -6.08 11.91 -20.76
N GLY A 288 -6.03 11.14 -21.85
CA GLY A 288 -5.02 10.12 -22.09
C GLY A 288 -5.48 8.69 -21.76
N PRO A 289 -4.59 7.72 -21.92
CA PRO A 289 -4.95 6.29 -21.94
C PRO A 289 -5.42 5.72 -20.59
N ARG A 290 -5.22 6.45 -19.49
CA ARG A 290 -5.64 6.03 -18.14
C ARG A 290 -6.80 6.83 -17.57
N GLN A 291 -7.58 7.52 -18.41
CA GLN A 291 -8.75 8.28 -17.99
C GLN A 291 -9.72 7.48 -17.11
N GLY A 292 -9.90 6.18 -17.39
CA GLY A 292 -10.75 5.27 -16.63
C GLY A 292 -10.04 4.43 -15.57
N ALA A 293 -8.84 4.80 -15.13
CA ALA A 293 -8.02 3.99 -14.22
C ALA A 293 -8.71 3.64 -12.89
N TYR A 294 -9.64 4.48 -12.44
CA TYR A 294 -10.39 4.29 -11.18
C TYR A 294 -11.84 3.84 -11.39
N ASP A 295 -12.32 3.65 -12.63
CA ASP A 295 -13.72 3.30 -12.92
C ASP A 295 -14.18 2.05 -12.14
N LEU A 296 -13.38 0.99 -12.17
CA LEU A 296 -13.69 -0.26 -11.47
C LEU A 296 -13.68 -0.10 -9.94
N TRP A 297 -12.73 0.69 -9.42
CA TRP A 297 -12.64 0.99 -7.99
C TRP A 297 -13.89 1.75 -7.52
N VAL A 298 -14.29 2.80 -8.26
CA VAL A 298 -15.47 3.62 -7.96
C VAL A 298 -16.77 2.81 -8.05
N ALA A 299 -16.91 1.96 -9.07
CA ALA A 299 -18.07 1.11 -9.24
C ALA A 299 -18.27 0.12 -8.08
N ARG A 300 -17.17 -0.34 -7.46
CA ARG A 300 -17.17 -1.31 -6.36
C ARG A 300 -16.92 -0.69 -4.99
N ALA A 301 -16.80 0.64 -4.91
CA ALA A 301 -16.49 1.35 -3.68
C ALA A 301 -17.49 1.05 -2.56
N ASN A 302 -16.97 0.73 -1.38
CA ASN A 302 -17.71 0.46 -0.15
C ASN A 302 -16.81 0.77 1.08
N ASN A 303 -17.29 0.53 2.28
CA ASN A 303 -16.52 0.82 3.49
C ASN A 303 -15.17 0.12 3.54
N ALA A 304 -15.09 -1.13 3.05
CA ALA A 304 -13.83 -1.87 3.06
C ALA A 304 -12.79 -1.23 2.12
N THR A 305 -13.19 -0.73 0.94
CA THR A 305 -12.28 -0.04 0.01
C THR A 305 -11.82 1.30 0.58
N PHE A 306 -12.70 2.09 1.19
CA PHE A 306 -12.33 3.36 1.83
C PHE A 306 -11.49 3.14 3.09
N GLY A 307 -11.75 2.08 3.86
CA GLY A 307 -10.93 1.70 5.01
C GLY A 307 -9.50 1.34 4.62
N ALA A 308 -9.34 0.56 3.56
CA ALA A 308 -8.03 0.14 3.07
C ALA A 308 -7.17 1.33 2.60
N GLN A 309 -7.78 2.34 1.96
CA GLN A 309 -7.05 3.48 1.44
C GLN A 309 -6.39 4.33 2.53
N GLY A 310 -6.98 4.39 3.73
CA GLY A 310 -6.45 5.22 4.83
C GLY A 310 -5.07 4.82 5.31
N ALA A 311 -4.70 3.56 5.19
CA ALA A 311 -3.41 3.07 5.67
C ALA A 311 -2.20 3.72 4.95
N TYR A 312 -2.36 4.12 3.69
CA TYR A 312 -1.25 4.58 2.84
C TYR A 312 -0.94 6.09 2.94
N ASP A 313 -1.79 6.88 3.61
CA ASP A 313 -1.73 8.33 3.45
C ASP A 313 -1.62 9.11 4.76
N ASP A 314 -2.09 8.53 5.86
CA ASP A 314 -2.30 9.28 7.10
C ASP A 314 -1.03 9.88 7.72
N LEU A 315 0.12 9.21 7.60
CA LEU A 315 1.38 9.64 8.21
C LEU A 315 2.44 10.12 7.21
N VAL A 316 2.17 10.06 5.90
CA VAL A 316 3.13 10.46 4.85
C VAL A 316 3.66 11.88 5.06
N PRO A 317 2.83 12.91 5.34
CA PRO A 317 3.35 14.26 5.57
C PRO A 317 4.35 14.34 6.74
N GLY A 318 4.14 13.53 7.79
CA GLY A 318 5.06 13.44 8.92
C GLY A 318 6.42 12.88 8.53
N PHE A 319 6.47 11.85 7.70
CA PHE A 319 7.72 11.29 7.19
C PHE A 319 8.43 12.22 6.21
N GLU A 320 7.69 12.91 5.34
CA GLU A 320 8.26 13.91 4.42
C GLU A 320 8.88 15.09 5.22
N ALA A 321 8.20 15.58 6.26
CA ALA A 321 8.70 16.59 7.15
C ALA A 321 9.95 16.11 7.94
N LEU A 322 9.93 14.86 8.39
CA LEU A 322 11.08 14.24 9.06
C LEU A 322 12.30 14.18 8.13
N PHE A 323 12.11 13.79 6.86
CA PHE A 323 13.19 13.77 5.88
C PHE A 323 13.79 15.16 5.64
N ALA A 324 12.94 16.20 5.55
CA ALA A 324 13.38 17.58 5.43
C ALA A 324 14.18 18.03 6.66
N ARG A 325 13.70 17.73 7.88
CA ARG A 325 14.38 18.02 9.14
C ARG A 325 15.76 17.36 9.26
N GLU A 326 15.90 16.16 8.70
CA GLU A 326 17.18 15.45 8.67
C GLU A 326 18.08 15.92 7.50
N ASN A 327 17.87 17.14 7.00
CA ASN A 327 18.61 17.76 5.90
C ASN A 327 18.61 16.94 4.62
N ARG A 328 17.51 16.23 4.36
CA ARG A 328 17.34 15.32 3.20
C ARG A 328 18.44 14.25 3.11
N ASN A 329 18.93 13.82 4.25
CA ASN A 329 19.98 12.80 4.38
C ASN A 329 19.36 11.45 4.73
N TRP A 330 19.39 10.50 3.80
CA TRP A 330 18.76 9.19 3.94
C TRP A 330 19.24 8.39 5.15
N PRO A 331 20.54 8.23 5.42
CA PRO A 331 21.01 7.53 6.61
C PRO A 331 20.50 8.15 7.92
N ARG A 332 20.45 9.48 8.03
CA ARG A 332 19.90 10.17 9.21
C ARG A 332 18.41 9.96 9.33
N PHE A 333 17.70 10.09 8.21
CA PHE A 333 16.26 9.82 8.14
C PHE A 333 15.93 8.41 8.60
N TYR A 334 16.59 7.38 8.06
CA TYR A 334 16.36 5.99 8.48
C TYR A 334 16.70 5.74 9.95
N LYS A 335 17.73 6.39 10.48
CA LYS A 335 18.06 6.32 11.90
C LYS A 335 16.93 6.87 12.77
N GLU A 336 16.37 8.02 12.39
CA GLU A 336 15.30 8.66 13.13
C GLU A 336 13.97 7.89 12.98
N VAL A 337 13.66 7.36 11.79
CA VAL A 337 12.51 6.47 11.58
C VAL A 337 12.60 5.24 12.48
N ARG A 338 13.78 4.60 12.60
CA ARG A 338 13.98 3.49 13.54
C ARG A 338 13.76 3.88 14.99
N ARG A 339 14.19 5.08 15.38
CA ARG A 339 13.95 5.60 16.73
C ARG A 339 12.44 5.75 17.01
N ILE A 340 11.70 6.32 16.07
CA ILE A 340 10.23 6.45 16.19
C ILE A 340 9.55 5.07 16.18
N ALA A 341 9.98 4.17 15.32
CA ALA A 341 9.46 2.81 15.23
C ALA A 341 9.63 2.00 16.52
N ALA A 342 10.67 2.31 17.31
CA ALA A 342 10.92 1.68 18.60
C ALA A 342 10.00 2.18 19.74
N LEU A 343 9.17 3.21 19.50
CA LEU A 343 8.18 3.67 20.49
C LEU A 343 7.12 2.58 20.72
N PRO A 344 6.68 2.39 21.99
CA PRO A 344 5.87 1.24 22.38
C PRO A 344 4.52 1.15 21.67
N THR A 345 3.86 2.29 21.44
CA THR A 345 2.48 2.31 20.93
C THR A 345 2.35 2.98 19.56
N MET A 346 1.30 2.62 18.80
CA MET A 346 0.95 3.29 17.55
C MET A 346 0.68 4.78 17.76
N GLU A 347 0.07 5.14 18.88
CA GLU A 347 -0.25 6.53 19.22
C GLU A 347 1.01 7.37 19.42
N GLU A 348 2.00 6.86 20.17
CA GLU A 348 3.28 7.54 20.37
C GLU A 348 4.04 7.74 19.05
N ARG A 349 4.04 6.73 18.17
CA ARG A 349 4.62 6.85 16.83
C ARG A 349 3.92 7.91 15.99
N ARG A 350 2.58 7.92 15.99
CA ARG A 350 1.76 8.94 15.32
C ARG A 350 2.06 10.34 15.83
N ASN A 351 2.05 10.52 17.14
CA ASN A 351 2.32 11.81 17.79
C ASN A 351 3.72 12.35 17.47
N ALA A 352 4.74 11.48 17.44
CA ALA A 352 6.10 11.86 17.06
C ALA A 352 6.20 12.39 15.62
N LEU A 353 5.45 11.79 14.68
CA LEU A 353 5.39 12.24 13.29
C LEU A 353 4.57 13.53 13.11
N GLN A 354 3.47 13.70 13.86
CA GLN A 354 2.67 14.93 13.84
C GLN A 354 3.47 16.11 14.39
N THR A 355 4.27 15.92 15.43
CA THR A 355 5.17 16.94 15.96
C THR A 355 6.22 17.37 14.92
N ALA A 356 6.71 16.43 14.10
CA ALA A 356 7.63 16.77 13.00
C ALA A 356 6.97 17.70 11.97
N THR A 357 5.71 17.51 11.65
CA THR A 357 4.94 18.37 10.72
C THR A 357 4.69 19.77 11.31
N GLY A 358 4.38 19.89 12.61
CA GLY A 358 4.12 21.16 13.29
C GLY A 358 5.33 22.07 13.35
N LEU A 359 6.53 21.53 13.50
CA LEU A 359 7.78 22.30 13.55
C LEU A 359 8.11 22.98 12.20
N LEU A 360 7.69 22.42 11.06
CA LEU A 360 7.88 23.05 9.75
C LEU A 360 6.91 24.22 9.53
N GLN A 361 5.71 24.16 10.06
CA GLN A 361 4.73 25.26 9.96
C GLN A 361 5.16 26.49 10.76
N THR A 362 5.84 26.31 11.90
CA THR A 362 6.34 27.44 12.71
C THR A 362 7.57 28.10 12.09
N ASN A 363 8.41 27.39 11.35
CA ASN A 363 9.58 27.98 10.70
C ASN A 363 9.21 28.77 9.43
N SER A 364 8.22 28.35 8.66
CA SER A 364 7.78 29.11 7.47
C SER A 364 7.08 30.41 7.82
N SER A 365 6.39 30.49 8.96
CA SER A 365 5.75 31.73 9.44
C SER A 365 6.74 32.73 10.06
N HIS A 366 7.98 32.31 10.38
CA HIS A 366 8.99 33.21 10.92
C HIS A 366 9.82 33.89 9.82
N ASP A 367 10.04 33.26 8.68
CA ASP A 367 10.82 33.82 7.58
C ASP A 367 10.03 34.88 6.78
N ASP A 368 8.68 34.78 6.71
CA ASP A 368 7.85 35.77 6.03
C ASP A 368 7.69 37.10 6.79
N ASN A 369 8.00 37.14 8.11
CA ASN A 369 7.86 38.35 8.93
C ASN A 369 9.13 39.19 9.00
N ASN A 370 10.28 38.73 8.42
CA ASN A 370 11.54 39.48 8.54
C ASN A 370 11.94 40.25 7.26
N ASN A 371 11.05 40.30 6.24
CA ASN A 371 11.33 41.03 4.98
C ASN A 371 10.46 42.28 4.77
N GLY A 372 9.90 42.84 5.83
CA GLY A 372 9.06 44.05 5.79
C GLY A 372 9.59 45.16 6.68
N GLY A 373 10.67 45.86 6.29
CA GLY A 373 11.07 47.05 7.02
C GLY A 373 12.45 47.55 6.68
N HIS A 374 12.63 48.23 5.56
CA HIS A 374 13.51 49.40 5.41
C HIS A 374 13.27 50.02 4.03
N GLY A 375 12.62 51.15 4.04
CA GLY A 375 12.42 52.04 2.91
C GLY A 375 11.80 53.35 3.37
N ALA A 376 12.67 54.25 3.81
CA ALA A 376 12.39 55.68 3.85
C ALA A 376 13.45 56.40 3.05
#